data_48fd6da9f421812ed277d34982bd5096
#
_entry.id   48fd6da9f421812ed277d34982bd5096
#
_cell.length_a   1.000
_cell.length_b   1.000
_cell.length_c   1.000
_cell.angle_alpha   90.00
_cell.angle_beta   90.00
_cell.angle_gamma   90.00
#
_symmetry.space_group_name_H-M   'P 1'
#
loop_
_entity.id
_entity.type
_entity.pdbx_description
1 polymer ?
#
loop_
_entity_poly.entity_id
_entity_poly.type
_entity_poly.pdbx_seq_one_letter_code
_entity_poly.pdbx_strand_id
1 'polypeptide(L)'
;MIDALFTRFAGKPELENEAPNGLRHVAALSMTKLADGLIDPKLVLAWLFTALAVPAGFVSALVPIREAGALMPQLWLATRLEAMVQRKWMWVAGSAGQGAAAAAIALAAVFLEGAAAGWVIVAALAVLAVSRAAASVSYK
;
A
#
# COMPACT_ATOMS: atom_id res chain seq x y z
N MET A 1 0.53 -14.28 -27.61
CA MET A 1 -0.44 -13.28 -27.12
C MET A 1 0.21 -12.32 -26.10
N ILE A 2 0.92 -12.83 -25.10
CA ILE A 2 1.63 -12.02 -24.08
C ILE A 2 2.70 -11.12 -24.72
N ASP A 3 3.54 -11.67 -25.61
CA ASP A 3 4.61 -10.92 -26.27
C ASP A 3 4.06 -9.82 -27.19
N ALA A 4 2.91 -10.06 -27.85
CA ALA A 4 2.26 -9.05 -28.68
C ALA A 4 1.73 -7.87 -27.87
N LEU A 5 1.18 -8.12 -26.67
CA LEU A 5 0.77 -7.06 -25.75
C LEU A 5 1.97 -6.29 -25.22
N PHE A 6 3.01 -6.98 -24.79
CA PHE A 6 4.22 -6.35 -24.28
C PHE A 6 4.88 -5.47 -25.34
N THR A 7 5.05 -5.99 -26.57
CA THR A 7 5.66 -5.27 -27.70
C THR A 7 4.91 -3.98 -28.05
N ARG A 8 3.60 -3.95 -27.85
CA ARG A 8 2.76 -2.77 -28.11
C ARG A 8 3.00 -1.62 -27.12
N PHE A 9 3.37 -1.91 -25.87
CA PHE A 9 3.52 -0.92 -24.81
C PHE A 9 4.98 -0.63 -24.43
N ALA A 10 5.87 -1.60 -24.52
CA ALA A 10 7.24 -1.51 -24.03
C ALA A 10 8.33 -1.76 -25.08
N GLY A 11 7.95 -2.13 -26.32
CA GLY A 11 8.91 -2.49 -27.38
C GLY A 11 9.20 -3.99 -27.43
N LYS A 12 10.14 -4.39 -28.30
CA LYS A 12 10.53 -5.81 -28.44
C LYS A 12 11.28 -6.26 -27.19
N PRO A 13 10.91 -7.41 -26.60
CA PRO A 13 11.64 -7.97 -25.46
C PRO A 13 13.06 -8.39 -25.88
N GLU A 14 14.05 -8.02 -25.09
CA GLU A 14 15.46 -8.38 -25.31
C GLU A 14 15.81 -9.73 -24.70
N LEU A 15 15.07 -10.13 -23.64
CA LEU A 15 15.28 -11.39 -22.92
C LEU A 15 14.02 -12.27 -22.99
N GLU A 16 14.22 -13.59 -23.00
CA GLU A 16 13.17 -14.59 -23.16
C GLU A 16 12.02 -14.50 -22.12
N ASN A 17 12.30 -14.01 -20.91
CA ASN A 17 11.33 -13.85 -19.83
C ASN A 17 10.93 -12.39 -19.55
N GLU A 18 11.33 -11.44 -20.38
CA GLU A 18 11.08 -10.01 -20.13
C GLU A 18 9.59 -9.66 -20.25
N ALA A 19 8.93 -10.13 -21.29
CA ALA A 19 7.51 -9.86 -21.52
C ALA A 19 6.58 -10.41 -20.41
N PRO A 20 6.68 -11.68 -19.98
CA PRO A 20 5.85 -12.19 -18.88
C PRO A 20 6.16 -11.52 -17.54
N ASN A 21 7.42 -11.20 -17.26
CA ASN A 21 7.80 -10.51 -16.03
C ASN A 21 7.34 -9.06 -16.02
N GLY A 22 7.47 -8.36 -17.15
CA GLY A 22 6.98 -7.00 -17.31
C GLY A 22 5.46 -6.88 -17.11
N LEU A 23 4.68 -7.78 -17.70
CA LEU A 23 3.22 -7.79 -17.51
C LEU A 23 2.80 -8.14 -16.08
N ARG A 24 3.48 -9.08 -15.42
CA ARG A 24 3.25 -9.36 -13.99
C ARG A 24 3.54 -8.14 -13.13
N HIS A 25 4.60 -7.41 -13.43
CA HIS A 25 4.94 -6.18 -12.71
C HIS A 25 3.90 -5.08 -12.91
N VAL A 26 3.45 -4.84 -14.14
CA VAL A 26 2.37 -3.90 -14.45
C VAL A 26 1.07 -4.30 -13.75
N ALA A 27 0.70 -5.57 -13.78
CA ALA A 27 -0.50 -6.06 -13.09
C ALA A 27 -0.40 -5.85 -11.57
N ALA A 28 0.74 -6.18 -10.95
CA ALA A 28 0.96 -5.98 -9.53
C ALA A 28 0.87 -4.49 -9.14
N LEU A 29 1.49 -3.61 -9.91
CA LEU A 29 1.42 -2.15 -9.67
C LEU A 29 0.00 -1.62 -9.85
N SER A 30 -0.73 -2.07 -10.86
CA SER A 30 -2.13 -1.68 -11.09
C SER A 30 -3.03 -2.10 -9.92
N MET A 31 -2.88 -3.33 -9.43
CA MET A 31 -3.61 -3.81 -8.25
C MET A 31 -3.27 -3.00 -6.99
N THR A 32 -2.00 -2.65 -6.81
CA THR A 32 -1.58 -1.79 -5.70
C THR A 32 -2.26 -0.41 -5.78
N LYS A 33 -2.34 0.17 -6.97
CA LYS A 33 -3.02 1.47 -7.18
C LYS A 33 -4.51 1.40 -6.94
N LEU A 34 -5.17 0.32 -7.34
CA LEU A 34 -6.58 0.09 -7.03
C LEU A 34 -6.80 -0.05 -5.51
N ALA A 35 -5.97 -0.83 -4.83
CA ALA A 35 -6.03 -0.96 -3.39
C ALA A 35 -5.83 0.39 -2.66
N ASP A 36 -4.89 1.21 -3.13
CA ASP A 36 -4.68 2.56 -2.61
C ASP A 36 -5.92 3.45 -2.75
N GLY A 37 -6.62 3.36 -3.87
CA GLY A 37 -7.86 4.11 -4.10
C GLY A 37 -9.00 3.65 -3.19
N LEU A 38 -9.10 2.33 -2.95
CA LEU A 38 -10.11 1.75 -2.06
C LEU A 38 -9.88 2.08 -0.58
N ILE A 39 -8.64 2.40 -0.18
CA ILE A 39 -8.28 2.76 1.20
C ILE A 39 -7.90 4.26 1.26
N ASP A 40 -8.53 5.08 0.42
CA ASP A 40 -8.26 6.52 0.42
C ASP A 40 -8.77 7.17 1.71
N PRO A 41 -7.88 7.85 2.50
CA PRO A 41 -8.27 8.42 3.79
C PRO A 41 -9.16 9.65 3.67
N LYS A 42 -9.14 10.34 2.53
CA LYS A 42 -9.91 11.59 2.33
C LYS A 42 -11.35 11.31 1.93
N LEU A 43 -11.58 10.20 1.20
CA LEU A 43 -12.90 9.85 0.68
C LEU A 43 -13.45 8.60 1.35
N VAL A 44 -12.81 7.46 1.14
CA VAL A 44 -13.34 6.15 1.54
C VAL A 44 -13.32 5.97 3.06
N LEU A 45 -12.17 6.22 3.71
CA LEU A 45 -12.08 6.05 5.16
C LEU A 45 -12.85 7.14 5.93
N ALA A 46 -12.92 8.36 5.42
CA ALA A 46 -13.72 9.40 6.03
C ALA A 46 -15.22 9.05 5.99
N TRP A 47 -15.71 8.53 4.85
CA TRP A 47 -17.07 8.03 4.73
C TRP A 47 -17.31 6.82 5.65
N LEU A 48 -16.39 5.86 5.66
CA LEU A 48 -16.49 4.67 6.50
C LEU A 48 -16.56 5.03 7.99
N PHE A 49 -15.79 5.99 8.45
CA PHE A 49 -15.83 6.46 9.83
C PHE A 49 -17.18 7.07 10.20
N THR A 50 -17.78 7.80 9.27
CA THR A 50 -19.15 8.31 9.46
C THR A 50 -20.15 7.16 9.55
N ALA A 51 -20.05 6.17 8.68
CA ALA A 51 -20.93 4.99 8.68
C ALA A 51 -20.81 4.12 9.94
N LEU A 52 -19.61 4.04 10.52
CA LEU A 52 -19.31 3.29 11.75
C LEU A 52 -19.51 4.12 13.03
N ALA A 53 -20.05 5.34 12.93
CA ALA A 53 -20.22 6.27 14.04
C ALA A 53 -18.92 6.54 14.83
N VAL A 54 -17.78 6.55 14.15
CA VAL A 54 -16.47 6.85 14.75
C VAL A 54 -16.41 8.34 15.12
N PRO A 55 -15.90 8.72 16.31
CA PRO A 55 -15.78 10.12 16.71
C PRO A 55 -14.97 10.95 15.72
N ALA A 56 -15.40 12.19 15.46
CA ALA A 56 -14.82 13.08 14.44
C ALA A 56 -13.31 13.34 14.60
N GLY A 57 -12.77 13.26 15.81
CA GLY A 57 -11.34 13.39 16.08
C GLY A 57 -10.47 12.36 15.34
N PHE A 58 -10.99 11.15 15.08
CA PHE A 58 -10.28 10.14 14.31
C PHE A 58 -10.22 10.47 12.82
N VAL A 59 -11.26 11.13 12.28
CA VAL A 59 -11.30 11.53 10.87
C VAL A 59 -10.18 12.52 10.56
N SER A 60 -9.96 13.49 11.45
CA SER A 60 -8.89 14.48 11.29
C SER A 60 -7.48 13.89 11.36
N ALA A 61 -7.30 12.74 12.02
CA ALA A 61 -6.04 12.04 12.14
C ALA A 61 -5.66 11.19 10.91
N LEU A 62 -6.63 10.81 10.06
CA LEU A 62 -6.41 9.91 8.91
C LEU A 62 -5.34 10.43 7.95
N VAL A 63 -5.45 11.68 7.53
CA VAL A 63 -4.54 12.27 6.55
C VAL A 63 -3.13 12.46 7.12
N PRO A 64 -2.94 13.10 8.29
CA PRO A 64 -1.62 13.24 8.90
C PRO A 64 -0.92 11.89 9.15
N ILE A 65 -1.63 10.87 9.60
CA ILE A 65 -1.04 9.55 9.87
C ILE A 65 -0.56 8.90 8.56
N ARG A 66 -1.34 8.96 7.49
CA ARG A 66 -0.93 8.43 6.20
C ARG A 66 0.28 9.17 5.64
N GLU A 67 0.27 10.49 5.66
CA GLU A 67 1.37 11.31 5.13
C GLU A 67 2.65 11.14 5.97
N ALA A 68 2.57 11.27 7.29
CA ALA A 68 3.72 11.07 8.17
C ALA A 68 4.25 9.63 8.10
N GLY A 69 3.38 8.63 8.09
CA GLY A 69 3.74 7.23 7.96
C GLY A 69 4.37 6.87 6.61
N ALA A 70 4.09 7.65 5.56
CA ALA A 70 4.75 7.49 4.27
C ALA A 70 6.12 8.19 4.21
N LEU A 71 6.24 9.38 4.75
CA LEU A 71 7.45 10.22 4.63
C LEU A 71 8.57 9.83 5.60
N MET A 72 8.25 9.65 6.91
CA MET A 72 9.26 9.36 7.92
C MET A 72 10.04 8.08 7.65
N PRO A 73 9.41 6.93 7.36
CA PRO A 73 10.14 5.72 7.05
C PRO A 73 10.96 5.81 5.77
N GLN A 74 10.52 6.57 4.77
CA GLN A 74 11.26 6.74 3.52
C GLN A 74 12.64 7.37 3.75
N LEU A 75 12.72 8.40 4.60
CA LEU A 75 13.98 9.04 4.94
C LEU A 75 14.92 8.11 5.71
N TRP A 76 14.40 7.33 6.64
CA TRP A 76 15.21 6.41 7.45
C TRP A 76 15.58 5.13 6.70
N LEU A 77 14.64 4.57 5.92
CA LEU A 77 14.86 3.35 5.14
C LEU A 77 15.77 3.57 3.94
N ALA A 78 15.77 4.77 3.32
CA ALA A 78 16.64 5.07 2.19
C ALA A 78 18.11 4.84 2.53
N THR A 79 18.56 5.32 3.69
CA THR A 79 19.95 5.14 4.15
C THR A 79 20.30 3.69 4.51
N ARG A 80 19.33 2.91 4.96
CA ARG A 80 19.51 1.49 5.31
C ARG A 80 19.49 0.57 4.10
N LEU A 81 18.69 0.89 3.08
CA LEU A 81 18.54 0.09 1.86
C LEU A 81 19.78 0.11 0.97
N GLU A 82 20.58 1.19 1.00
CA GLU A 82 21.87 1.24 0.31
C GLU A 82 22.84 0.16 0.80
N ALA A 83 22.71 -0.26 2.05
CA ALA A 83 23.54 -1.31 2.68
C ALA A 83 22.98 -2.74 2.50
N MET A 84 21.78 -2.92 1.96
CA MET A 84 21.14 -4.24 1.87
C MET A 84 21.44 -4.94 0.55
N VAL A 85 22.00 -6.15 0.63
CA VAL A 85 22.35 -7.01 -0.52
C VAL A 85 21.09 -7.54 -1.26
N GLN A 86 19.97 -7.71 -0.58
CA GLN A 86 18.74 -8.28 -1.15
C GLN A 86 17.49 -7.43 -0.89
N ARG A 87 17.24 -6.47 -1.76
CA ARG A 87 16.08 -5.56 -1.69
C ARG A 87 14.73 -6.26 -1.87
N LYS A 88 14.70 -7.43 -2.53
CA LYS A 88 13.46 -8.20 -2.80
C LYS A 88 12.68 -8.56 -1.53
N TRP A 89 13.36 -8.87 -0.43
CA TRP A 89 12.71 -9.24 0.82
C TRP A 89 12.00 -8.04 1.49
N MET A 90 12.56 -6.85 1.36
CA MET A 90 11.92 -5.63 1.83
C MET A 90 10.62 -5.36 1.05
N TRP A 91 10.64 -5.56 -0.26
CA TRP A 91 9.44 -5.42 -1.09
C TRP A 91 8.36 -6.45 -0.74
N VAL A 92 8.73 -7.72 -0.54
CA VAL A 92 7.81 -8.77 -0.11
C VAL A 92 7.21 -8.47 1.25
N ALA A 93 8.04 -8.08 2.23
CA ALA A 93 7.55 -7.73 3.57
C ALA A 93 6.62 -6.50 3.54
N GLY A 94 6.97 -5.47 2.77
CA GLY A 94 6.13 -4.29 2.58
C GLY A 94 4.79 -4.64 1.93
N SER A 95 4.79 -5.48 0.89
CA SER A 95 3.56 -5.91 0.22
C SER A 95 2.66 -6.77 1.12
N ALA A 96 3.26 -7.70 1.88
CA ALA A 96 2.53 -8.51 2.86
C ALA A 96 1.93 -7.65 3.99
N GLY A 97 2.69 -6.66 4.49
CA GLY A 97 2.21 -5.72 5.48
C GLY A 97 1.04 -4.86 4.98
N GLN A 98 1.08 -4.42 3.73
CA GLN A 98 -0.05 -3.71 3.11
C GLN A 98 -1.30 -4.59 3.03
N GLY A 99 -1.16 -5.85 2.60
CA GLY A 99 -2.27 -6.80 2.52
C GLY A 99 -2.88 -7.08 3.90
N ALA A 100 -2.05 -7.31 4.92
CA ALA A 100 -2.50 -7.53 6.29
C ALA A 100 -3.23 -6.30 6.86
N ALA A 101 -2.70 -5.09 6.64
CA ALA A 101 -3.33 -3.85 7.08
C ALA A 101 -4.67 -3.60 6.39
N ALA A 102 -4.77 -3.85 5.09
CA ALA A 102 -6.02 -3.76 4.35
C ALA A 102 -7.07 -4.74 4.86
N ALA A 103 -6.66 -5.99 5.13
CA ALA A 103 -7.54 -6.99 5.73
C ALA A 103 -8.01 -6.57 7.14
N ALA A 104 -7.12 -6.01 7.95
CA ALA A 104 -7.48 -5.50 9.29
C ALA A 104 -8.51 -4.36 9.21
N ILE A 105 -8.38 -3.42 8.25
CA ILE A 105 -9.37 -2.37 8.02
C ILE A 105 -10.72 -2.97 7.63
N ALA A 106 -10.73 -3.93 6.69
CA ALA A 106 -11.96 -4.59 6.24
C ALA A 106 -12.64 -5.35 7.37
N LEU A 107 -11.90 -6.10 8.19
CA LEU A 107 -12.45 -6.81 9.35
C LEU A 107 -12.98 -5.84 10.41
N ALA A 108 -12.25 -4.75 10.69
CA ALA A 108 -12.73 -3.73 11.61
C ALA A 108 -14.04 -3.09 11.13
N ALA A 109 -14.17 -2.85 9.82
CA ALA A 109 -15.40 -2.31 9.22
C ALA A 109 -16.61 -3.22 9.34
N VAL A 110 -16.40 -4.55 9.41
CA VAL A 110 -17.48 -5.53 9.51
C VAL A 110 -17.84 -5.84 10.96
N PHE A 111 -16.87 -5.86 11.87
CA PHE A 111 -17.06 -6.38 13.23
C PHE A 111 -17.01 -5.31 14.33
N LEU A 112 -16.58 -4.11 14.03
CA LEU A 112 -16.38 -3.05 15.03
C LEU A 112 -17.16 -1.78 14.68
N GLU A 113 -17.54 -1.04 15.73
CA GLU A 113 -18.23 0.25 15.62
C GLU A 113 -17.62 1.28 16.60
N GLY A 114 -17.94 2.55 16.40
CA GLY A 114 -17.55 3.63 17.29
C GLY A 114 -16.04 3.79 17.47
N ALA A 115 -15.61 4.12 18.68
CA ALA A 115 -14.21 4.40 19.00
C ALA A 115 -13.29 3.17 18.81
N ALA A 116 -13.79 1.94 19.02
CA ALA A 116 -13.03 0.71 18.83
C ALA A 116 -12.65 0.53 17.35
N ALA A 117 -13.60 0.72 16.44
CA ALA A 117 -13.32 0.75 15.00
C ALA A 117 -12.29 1.83 14.65
N GLY A 118 -12.45 3.03 15.20
CA GLY A 118 -11.54 4.16 14.99
C GLY A 118 -10.09 3.80 15.33
N TRP A 119 -9.82 3.25 16.49
CA TRP A 119 -8.48 2.86 16.91
C TRP A 119 -7.85 1.79 16.03
N VAL A 120 -8.60 0.74 15.72
CA VAL A 120 -8.10 -0.36 14.88
C VAL A 120 -7.81 0.11 13.46
N ILE A 121 -8.71 0.90 12.85
CA ILE A 121 -8.53 1.40 11.48
C ILE A 121 -7.35 2.39 11.41
N VAL A 122 -7.22 3.29 12.38
CA VAL A 122 -6.08 4.23 12.45
C VAL A 122 -4.74 3.49 12.62
N ALA A 123 -4.68 2.51 13.50
CA ALA A 123 -3.48 1.69 13.67
C ALA A 123 -3.15 0.90 12.39
N ALA A 124 -4.14 0.28 11.75
CA ALA A 124 -3.96 -0.43 10.50
C ALA A 124 -3.53 0.50 9.35
N LEU A 125 -4.06 1.73 9.30
CA LEU A 125 -3.64 2.75 8.33
C LEU A 125 -2.18 3.17 8.54
N ALA A 126 -1.72 3.30 9.77
CA ALA A 126 -0.31 3.58 10.07
C ALA A 126 0.61 2.44 9.59
N VAL A 127 0.24 1.18 9.87
CA VAL A 127 0.97 0.00 9.38
C VAL A 127 0.98 -0.02 7.85
N LEU A 128 -0.13 0.26 7.20
CA LEU A 128 -0.25 0.33 5.74
C LEU A 128 0.68 1.41 5.16
N ALA A 129 0.71 2.60 5.75
CA ALA A 129 1.55 3.70 5.29
C ALA A 129 3.05 3.37 5.39
N VAL A 130 3.49 2.79 6.51
CA VAL A 130 4.88 2.34 6.71
C VAL A 130 5.24 1.20 5.75
N SER A 131 4.38 0.19 5.61
CA SER A 131 4.58 -0.95 4.72
C SER A 131 4.68 -0.51 3.25
N ARG A 132 3.87 0.47 2.86
CA ARG A 132 3.91 1.08 1.53
C ARG A 132 5.21 1.85 1.31
N ALA A 133 5.67 2.62 2.31
CA ALA A 133 6.95 3.31 2.25
C ALA A 133 8.10 2.31 2.03
N ALA A 134 8.13 1.20 2.78
CA ALA A 134 9.11 0.14 2.63
C ALA A 134 9.08 -0.49 1.23
N ALA A 135 7.90 -0.82 0.71
CA ALA A 135 7.74 -1.35 -0.64
C ALA A 135 8.19 -0.35 -1.70
N SER A 136 7.85 0.95 -1.57
CA SER A 136 8.16 1.97 -2.57
C SER A 136 9.66 2.28 -2.67
N VAL A 137 10.39 2.23 -1.56
CA VAL A 137 11.84 2.48 -1.54
C VAL A 137 12.61 1.27 -2.09
N SER A 138 12.08 0.06 -1.94
CA SER A 138 12.80 -1.17 -2.31
C SER A 138 12.90 -1.42 -3.83
N TYR A 139 12.08 -0.79 -4.67
CA TYR A 139 12.15 -0.95 -6.14
C TYR A 139 12.65 0.29 -6.89
N LYS A 140 13.15 1.29 -6.20
CA LYS A 140 13.98 2.35 -6.77
C LYS A 140 15.45 1.91 -6.76
#